data_88d9aac6fd3e000fb450f4738770cc77
#
_entry.id   88d9aac6fd3e000fb450f4738770cc77
#
_cell.length_a   1.000
_cell.length_b   1.000
_cell.length_c   1.000
_cell.angle_alpha   90.00
_cell.angle_beta   90.00
_cell.angle_gamma   90.00
#
_symmetry.space_group_name_H-M   'P 1'
#
loop_
_entity.id
_entity.type
_entity.pdbx_description
1 polymer ?
#
loop_
_entity_poly.entity_id
_entity_poly.type
_entity_poly.pdbx_seq_one_letter_code
_entity_poly.pdbx_strand_id
1 'polypeptide(L)'
;IQQDTLDVDGKDIVLAMVQSVSVKDYPKEVFEQFGLAVFDECHHLGAEVFFKSMRKVASKYMLGLSATPKRKDGLQWVFESFIGPIVYMTKDVVTEGVEVNVIDYYSEDENYCKECLNYMGKPVLPKMINNICAFWERTKLVLDLTKKYFEMGRKVIILSDRRNHLDVMLEWLLQNDIPSGLYVGGMKPFDLHESQEKDVILGTFSMAAEGMDIPKLNTIILASPKSDVVQAVGRIMREKANVRKFHPLIIDINDTHPNFQTFKRQSQKRITFYKKQKYKIMLHKEDGSIEEYKKVKKIAKKGVCLIDD
;
A
#
# COMPACT_ATOMS: atom_id res chain seq x y z
N ILE A 1 11.49 18.47 -16.33
CA ILE A 1 11.16 18.00 -17.69
C ILE A 1 9.86 17.24 -17.62
N GLN A 2 8.82 17.75 -18.27
CA GLN A 2 7.51 17.10 -18.29
C GLN A 2 6.80 17.41 -19.61
N GLN A 3 6.45 16.37 -20.39
CA GLN A 3 5.83 16.50 -21.72
C GLN A 3 6.61 17.50 -22.61
N ASP A 4 6.01 18.64 -22.98
CA ASP A 4 6.64 19.66 -23.81
C ASP A 4 7.44 20.70 -23.02
N THR A 5 7.37 20.65 -21.69
CA THR A 5 8.10 21.56 -20.82
C THR A 5 9.54 21.09 -20.66
N LEU A 6 10.48 21.86 -21.15
CA LEU A 6 11.92 21.66 -21.02
C LEU A 6 12.53 22.93 -20.40
N ASP A 7 12.68 22.94 -19.07
CA ASP A 7 13.31 24.03 -18.33
C ASP A 7 14.53 23.47 -17.59
N VAL A 8 15.71 23.62 -18.19
CA VAL A 8 16.97 23.04 -17.70
C VAL A 8 18.10 24.06 -17.62
N ASP A 9 18.02 25.17 -18.38
CA ASP A 9 19.09 26.12 -18.51
C ASP A 9 19.37 26.85 -17.18
N GLY A 10 20.64 26.82 -16.76
CA GLY A 10 21.08 27.46 -15.52
C GLY A 10 20.51 26.82 -14.24
N LYS A 11 20.03 25.57 -14.30
CA LYS A 11 19.50 24.87 -13.13
C LYS A 11 20.54 23.89 -12.58
N ASP A 12 20.75 23.96 -11.28
CA ASP A 12 21.61 22.98 -10.55
C ASP A 12 20.91 21.63 -10.37
N ILE A 13 19.58 21.63 -10.23
CA ILE A 13 18.74 20.44 -10.05
C ILE A 13 17.54 20.50 -10.99
N VAL A 14 17.33 19.44 -11.74
CA VAL A 14 16.20 19.28 -12.66
C VAL A 14 15.38 18.05 -12.30
N LEU A 15 14.08 18.23 -12.11
CA LEU A 15 13.14 17.12 -11.96
C LEU A 15 12.61 16.69 -13.33
N ALA A 16 12.68 15.39 -13.63
CA ALA A 16 12.22 14.84 -14.89
C ALA A 16 11.24 13.68 -14.68
N MET A 17 10.13 13.72 -15.41
CA MET A 17 9.21 12.59 -15.45
C MET A 17 9.77 11.50 -16.37
N VAL A 18 10.02 10.32 -15.80
CA VAL A 18 10.62 9.20 -16.55
C VAL A 18 9.80 8.80 -17.77
N GLN A 19 8.47 8.88 -17.69
CA GLN A 19 7.57 8.63 -18.82
C GLN A 19 7.82 9.62 -19.96
N SER A 20 7.98 10.91 -19.65
CA SER A 20 8.30 11.94 -20.65
C SER A 20 9.65 11.68 -21.31
N VAL A 21 10.66 11.37 -20.51
CA VAL A 21 12.01 11.03 -21.01
C VAL A 21 11.99 9.78 -21.88
N SER A 22 11.19 8.76 -21.53
CA SER A 22 11.13 7.51 -22.31
C SER A 22 10.48 7.68 -23.68
N VAL A 23 9.44 8.54 -23.78
CA VAL A 23 8.62 8.70 -25.00
C VAL A 23 9.15 9.81 -25.90
N LYS A 24 9.58 10.94 -25.36
CA LYS A 24 10.01 12.10 -26.14
C LYS A 24 11.52 12.09 -26.39
N ASP A 25 11.91 12.54 -27.56
CA ASP A 25 13.31 12.74 -27.91
C ASP A 25 13.73 14.18 -27.57
N TYR A 26 14.42 14.31 -26.44
CA TYR A 26 15.08 15.55 -26.04
C TYR A 26 16.51 15.57 -26.58
N PRO A 27 17.09 16.77 -26.88
CA PRO A 27 18.50 16.89 -27.24
C PRO A 27 19.40 16.25 -26.18
N LYS A 28 20.48 15.57 -26.60
CA LYS A 28 21.42 14.89 -25.68
C LYS A 28 22.08 15.84 -24.70
N GLU A 29 22.35 17.05 -25.15
CA GLU A 29 22.96 18.14 -24.40
C GLU A 29 22.18 18.48 -23.13
N VAL A 30 20.86 18.25 -23.14
CA VAL A 30 19.98 18.43 -21.97
C VAL A 30 20.43 17.57 -20.79
N PHE A 31 20.90 16.35 -21.06
CA PHE A 31 21.28 15.41 -20.00
C PHE A 31 22.80 15.43 -19.73
N GLU A 32 23.62 15.75 -20.72
CA GLU A 32 25.09 15.72 -20.61
C GLU A 32 25.65 16.78 -19.63
N GLN A 33 24.90 17.86 -19.38
CA GLN A 33 25.28 18.88 -18.42
C GLN A 33 25.19 18.42 -16.95
N PHE A 34 24.49 17.31 -16.68
CA PHE A 34 24.30 16.79 -15.32
C PHE A 34 25.25 15.63 -15.02
N GLY A 35 26.07 15.78 -13.98
CA GLY A 35 27.02 14.75 -13.55
C GLY A 35 26.40 13.57 -12.80
N LEU A 36 25.21 13.75 -12.24
CA LEU A 36 24.49 12.74 -11.45
C LEU A 36 23.03 12.64 -11.88
N ALA A 37 22.55 11.42 -12.11
CA ALA A 37 21.14 11.11 -12.28
C ALA A 37 20.64 10.24 -11.14
N VAL A 38 19.55 10.66 -10.48
CA VAL A 38 18.90 9.92 -9.40
C VAL A 38 17.55 9.40 -9.90
N PHE A 39 17.35 8.08 -9.81
CA PHE A 39 16.10 7.42 -10.16
C PHE A 39 15.37 7.00 -8.90
N ASP A 40 14.34 7.76 -8.53
CA ASP A 40 13.48 7.42 -7.39
C ASP A 40 12.49 6.32 -7.76
N GLU A 41 12.14 5.48 -6.78
CA GLU A 41 11.26 4.32 -6.92
C GLU A 41 11.60 3.47 -8.18
N CYS A 42 12.89 3.24 -8.42
CA CYS A 42 13.40 2.62 -9.64
C CYS A 42 12.82 1.21 -9.91
N HIS A 43 12.21 0.57 -8.91
CA HIS A 43 11.54 -0.73 -9.03
C HIS A 43 10.16 -0.67 -9.71
N HIS A 44 9.49 0.49 -9.74
CA HIS A 44 8.17 0.67 -10.36
C HIS A 44 8.23 0.78 -11.88
N LEU A 45 9.39 1.12 -12.42
CA LEU A 45 9.54 1.36 -13.85
C LEU A 45 9.37 0.05 -14.62
N GLY A 46 8.39 -0.02 -15.51
CA GLY A 46 8.29 -1.11 -16.47
C GLY A 46 9.61 -1.23 -17.24
N ALA A 47 10.09 -2.46 -17.46
CA ALA A 47 11.44 -2.68 -18.04
C ALA A 47 11.66 -1.88 -19.35
N GLU A 48 10.64 -1.75 -20.18
CA GLU A 48 10.73 -1.03 -21.47
C GLU A 48 10.84 0.49 -21.27
N VAL A 49 9.99 1.09 -20.42
CA VAL A 49 10.01 2.54 -20.15
C VAL A 49 11.34 2.93 -19.50
N PHE A 50 11.79 2.13 -18.52
CA PHE A 50 13.05 2.33 -17.85
C PHE A 50 14.23 2.24 -18.83
N PHE A 51 14.29 1.19 -19.64
CA PHE A 51 15.35 0.98 -20.62
C PHE A 51 15.46 2.16 -21.61
N LYS A 52 14.32 2.65 -22.13
CA LYS A 52 14.29 3.79 -23.05
C LYS A 52 14.82 5.07 -22.38
N SER A 53 14.40 5.34 -21.15
CA SER A 53 14.86 6.54 -20.42
C SER A 53 16.34 6.45 -20.04
N MET A 54 16.81 5.30 -19.56
CA MET A 54 18.21 5.09 -19.18
C MET A 54 19.19 5.29 -20.34
N ARG A 55 18.81 4.90 -21.56
CA ARG A 55 19.63 5.13 -22.75
C ARG A 55 19.75 6.58 -23.15
N LYS A 56 18.80 7.42 -22.75
CA LYS A 56 18.80 8.87 -23.05
C LYS A 56 19.52 9.68 -21.98
N VAL A 57 19.47 9.22 -20.72
CA VAL A 57 20.09 9.90 -19.58
C VAL A 57 21.48 9.31 -19.35
N ALA A 58 22.49 9.88 -20.01
CA ALA A 58 23.88 9.44 -19.90
C ALA A 58 24.65 10.34 -18.91
N SER A 59 24.45 10.15 -17.61
CA SER A 59 25.20 10.88 -16.57
C SER A 59 26.41 10.04 -16.10
N LYS A 60 27.47 10.73 -15.67
CA LYS A 60 28.69 10.09 -15.14
C LYS A 60 28.41 9.19 -13.95
N TYR A 61 27.48 9.61 -13.07
CA TYR A 61 27.06 8.87 -11.90
C TYR A 61 25.55 8.62 -11.96
N MET A 62 25.16 7.41 -11.60
CA MET A 62 23.75 7.01 -11.51
C MET A 62 23.45 6.43 -10.13
N LEU A 63 22.32 6.83 -9.55
CA LEU A 63 21.86 6.35 -8.26
C LEU A 63 20.40 5.92 -8.36
N GLY A 64 20.10 4.68 -7.97
CA GLY A 64 18.73 4.19 -7.83
C GLY A 64 18.29 4.16 -6.38
N LEU A 65 17.12 4.71 -6.09
CA LEU A 65 16.47 4.64 -4.79
C LEU A 65 15.24 3.73 -4.88
N SER A 66 15.03 2.88 -3.89
CA SER A 66 13.87 1.99 -3.83
C SER A 66 13.63 1.49 -2.42
N ALA A 67 12.39 1.53 -1.98
CA ALA A 67 11.96 0.88 -0.73
C ALA A 67 11.87 -0.65 -0.88
N THR A 68 11.65 -1.16 -2.11
CA THR A 68 11.45 -2.59 -2.42
C THR A 68 12.27 -3.00 -3.64
N PRO A 69 13.59 -3.20 -3.52
CA PRO A 69 14.47 -3.42 -4.67
C PRO A 69 14.21 -4.73 -5.41
N LYS A 70 13.55 -5.71 -4.77
CA LYS A 70 13.21 -6.99 -5.40
C LYS A 70 11.91 -6.89 -6.20
N ARG A 71 12.00 -7.05 -7.51
CA ARG A 71 10.84 -7.10 -8.40
C ARG A 71 10.16 -8.46 -8.38
N LYS A 72 8.82 -8.47 -8.49
CA LYS A 72 8.03 -9.73 -8.54
C LYS A 72 8.20 -10.48 -9.87
N ASP A 73 8.58 -9.79 -10.94
CA ASP A 73 8.81 -10.33 -12.29
C ASP A 73 10.26 -10.80 -12.53
N GLY A 74 11.15 -10.62 -11.53
CA GLY A 74 12.56 -11.02 -11.63
C GLY A 74 13.43 -10.15 -12.54
N LEU A 75 12.90 -9.06 -13.12
CA LEU A 75 13.60 -8.17 -14.04
C LEU A 75 14.47 -7.11 -13.33
N GLN A 76 14.84 -7.32 -12.08
CA GLN A 76 15.74 -6.43 -11.34
C GLN A 76 17.12 -6.27 -12.00
N TRP A 77 17.61 -7.30 -12.67
CA TRP A 77 18.88 -7.26 -13.39
C TRP A 77 18.96 -6.14 -14.43
N VAL A 78 17.79 -5.69 -14.97
CA VAL A 78 17.76 -4.62 -15.98
C VAL A 78 18.27 -3.32 -15.40
N PHE A 79 17.74 -2.87 -14.25
CA PHE A 79 18.22 -1.63 -13.64
C PHE A 79 19.56 -1.80 -12.93
N GLU A 80 19.88 -3.00 -12.42
CA GLU A 80 21.21 -3.31 -11.89
C GLU A 80 22.30 -3.20 -12.96
N SER A 81 21.97 -3.54 -14.23
CA SER A 81 22.91 -3.41 -15.34
C SER A 81 23.22 -1.96 -15.73
N PHE A 82 22.30 -1.03 -15.47
CA PHE A 82 22.49 0.39 -15.78
C PHE A 82 23.00 1.20 -14.58
N ILE A 83 22.42 0.99 -13.41
CA ILE A 83 22.72 1.76 -12.21
C ILE A 83 23.86 1.12 -11.40
N GLY A 84 23.94 -0.21 -11.44
CA GLY A 84 24.89 -0.99 -10.64
C GLY A 84 24.21 -1.80 -9.52
N PRO A 85 25.02 -2.56 -8.76
CA PRO A 85 24.54 -3.40 -7.67
C PRO A 85 24.02 -2.57 -6.49
N ILE A 86 23.24 -3.21 -5.61
CA ILE A 86 22.79 -2.59 -4.37
C ILE A 86 24.00 -2.29 -3.48
N VAL A 87 24.31 -1.01 -3.31
CA VAL A 87 25.46 -0.54 -2.50
C VAL A 87 25.12 -0.31 -1.03
N TYR A 88 23.86 -0.05 -0.75
CA TYR A 88 23.38 0.17 0.61
C TYR A 88 21.94 -0.34 0.77
N MET A 89 21.67 -1.02 1.86
CA MET A 89 20.33 -1.45 2.25
C MET A 89 20.13 -1.11 3.73
N THR A 90 19.10 -0.33 4.01
CA THR A 90 18.70 -0.10 5.40
C THR A 90 18.24 -1.43 5.99
N LYS A 91 18.70 -1.72 7.21
CA LYS A 91 18.12 -2.83 7.97
C LYS A 91 16.65 -2.51 8.22
N ASP A 92 15.79 -3.53 8.12
CA ASP A 92 14.36 -3.39 8.45
C ASP A 92 14.27 -2.69 9.83
N VAL A 93 13.84 -1.43 9.85
CA VAL A 93 13.60 -0.73 11.10
C VAL A 93 12.34 -1.34 11.69
N VAL A 94 12.50 -2.18 12.69
CA VAL A 94 11.38 -2.71 13.45
C VAL A 94 10.74 -1.51 14.14
N THR A 95 9.60 -1.06 13.64
CA THR A 95 8.84 0.00 14.31
C THR A 95 8.16 -0.62 15.53
N GLU A 96 8.64 -0.28 16.70
CA GLU A 96 8.07 -0.76 17.95
C GLU A 96 6.65 -0.23 18.18
N GLY A 97 5.83 -1.05 18.84
CA GLY A 97 4.49 -0.66 19.28
C GLY A 97 3.41 -0.66 18.19
N VAL A 98 3.65 -1.22 17.00
CA VAL A 98 2.60 -1.36 15.98
C VAL A 98 1.66 -2.49 16.37
N GLU A 99 0.37 -2.18 16.40
CA GLU A 99 -0.71 -3.15 16.63
C GLU A 99 -1.50 -3.37 15.35
N VAL A 100 -1.85 -4.63 15.10
CA VAL A 100 -2.69 -5.06 13.97
C VAL A 100 -3.90 -5.79 14.51
N ASN A 101 -5.08 -5.27 14.23
CA ASN A 101 -6.35 -5.93 14.51
C ASN A 101 -6.86 -6.53 13.20
N VAL A 102 -6.75 -7.84 13.05
CA VAL A 102 -7.35 -8.59 11.94
C VAL A 102 -8.76 -8.94 12.35
N ILE A 103 -9.74 -8.42 11.65
CA ILE A 103 -11.16 -8.59 11.96
C ILE A 103 -11.78 -9.50 10.92
N ASP A 104 -12.16 -10.70 11.33
CA ASP A 104 -12.86 -11.63 10.48
C ASP A 104 -14.28 -11.13 10.22
N TYR A 105 -14.68 -11.12 8.94
CA TYR A 105 -16.00 -10.76 8.48
C TYR A 105 -16.60 -11.89 7.63
N TYR A 106 -17.82 -12.27 7.96
CA TYR A 106 -18.57 -13.31 7.28
C TYR A 106 -20.01 -12.88 7.02
N SER A 107 -20.56 -13.25 5.88
CA SER A 107 -21.98 -13.15 5.58
C SER A 107 -22.36 -14.21 4.53
N GLU A 108 -23.52 -14.82 4.67
CA GLU A 108 -24.11 -15.73 3.67
C GLU A 108 -24.97 -15.01 2.62
N ASP A 109 -25.08 -13.67 2.71
CA ASP A 109 -25.85 -12.88 1.75
C ASP A 109 -25.25 -13.03 0.34
N GLU A 110 -26.10 -13.41 -0.62
CA GLU A 110 -25.67 -13.63 -2.01
C GLU A 110 -25.04 -12.39 -2.64
N ASN A 111 -25.47 -11.18 -2.27
CA ASN A 111 -24.89 -9.94 -2.78
C ASN A 111 -23.45 -9.76 -2.34
N TYR A 112 -23.09 -10.30 -1.16
CA TYR A 112 -21.74 -10.27 -0.63
C TYR A 112 -20.90 -11.44 -1.15
N CYS A 113 -21.38 -12.67 -0.95
CA CYS A 113 -20.58 -13.88 -1.11
C CYS A 113 -20.54 -14.43 -2.55
N LYS A 114 -21.21 -13.79 -3.50
CA LYS A 114 -21.31 -14.26 -4.89
C LYS A 114 -19.93 -14.39 -5.54
N GLU A 115 -19.57 -15.61 -5.88
CA GLU A 115 -18.39 -15.86 -6.69
C GLU A 115 -18.66 -15.46 -8.14
N CYS A 116 -17.82 -14.55 -8.66
CA CYS A 116 -17.89 -14.11 -10.06
C CYS A 116 -16.82 -14.85 -10.85
N LEU A 117 -17.21 -15.75 -11.72
CA LEU A 117 -16.31 -16.52 -12.58
C LEU A 117 -16.32 -15.95 -14.01
N ASN A 118 -15.19 -16.08 -14.71
CA ASN A 118 -15.11 -15.86 -16.15
C ASN A 118 -15.52 -17.15 -16.93
N TYR A 119 -15.51 -17.08 -18.26
CA TYR A 119 -15.87 -18.24 -19.13
C TYR A 119 -14.94 -19.44 -18.96
N MET A 120 -13.75 -19.29 -18.34
CA MET A 120 -12.80 -20.37 -18.05
C MET A 120 -12.93 -20.87 -16.60
N GLY A 121 -13.96 -20.49 -15.87
CA GLY A 121 -14.16 -20.86 -14.46
C GLY A 121 -13.18 -20.21 -13.48
N LYS A 122 -12.49 -19.13 -13.87
CA LYS A 122 -11.55 -18.42 -12.98
C LYS A 122 -12.22 -17.24 -12.30
N PRO A 123 -11.95 -16.97 -11.00
CA PRO A 123 -12.50 -15.82 -10.28
C PRO A 123 -12.15 -14.47 -10.92
N VAL A 124 -13.16 -13.63 -11.11
CA VAL A 124 -13.04 -12.26 -11.59
C VAL A 124 -12.96 -11.32 -10.39
N LEU A 125 -11.76 -11.15 -9.85
CA LEU A 125 -11.50 -10.38 -8.63
C LEU A 125 -12.10 -8.96 -8.64
N PRO A 126 -12.00 -8.15 -9.73
CA PRO A 126 -12.59 -6.82 -9.74
C PRO A 126 -14.11 -6.82 -9.46
N LYS A 127 -14.85 -7.81 -9.98
CA LYS A 127 -16.29 -7.94 -9.73
C LYS A 127 -16.57 -8.35 -8.29
N MET A 128 -15.81 -9.30 -7.75
CA MET A 128 -15.95 -9.74 -6.37
C MET A 128 -15.63 -8.62 -5.38
N ILE A 129 -14.58 -7.82 -5.64
CA ILE A 129 -14.28 -6.63 -4.82
C ILE A 129 -15.41 -5.60 -4.89
N ASN A 130 -16.04 -5.42 -6.07
CA ASN A 130 -17.20 -4.53 -6.19
C ASN A 130 -18.37 -5.00 -5.30
N ASN A 131 -18.68 -6.30 -5.28
CA ASN A 131 -19.73 -6.86 -4.43
C ASN A 131 -19.44 -6.60 -2.95
N ILE A 132 -18.21 -6.90 -2.50
CA ILE A 132 -17.76 -6.66 -1.11
C ILE A 132 -17.89 -5.17 -0.73
N CYS A 133 -17.46 -4.28 -1.60
CA CYS A 133 -17.52 -2.82 -1.36
C CYS A 133 -18.93 -2.25 -1.44
N ALA A 134 -19.83 -2.88 -2.17
CA ALA A 134 -21.24 -2.48 -2.26
C ALA A 134 -22.10 -3.03 -1.13
N PHE A 135 -21.61 -4.01 -0.38
CA PHE A 135 -22.34 -4.64 0.71
C PHE A 135 -22.34 -3.75 1.95
N TRP A 136 -23.54 -3.26 2.29
CA TRP A 136 -23.70 -2.22 3.30
C TRP A 136 -23.28 -2.64 4.71
N GLU A 137 -23.66 -3.85 5.16
CA GLU A 137 -23.37 -4.35 6.50
C GLU A 137 -21.85 -4.41 6.78
N ARG A 138 -21.08 -4.78 5.76
CA ARG A 138 -19.61 -4.77 5.84
C ARG A 138 -19.05 -3.35 5.82
N THR A 139 -19.62 -2.48 5.00
CA THR A 139 -19.24 -1.07 4.94
C THR A 139 -19.56 -0.39 6.27
N LYS A 140 -20.70 -0.72 6.88
CA LYS A 140 -21.10 -0.23 8.20
C LYS A 140 -20.09 -0.65 9.28
N LEU A 141 -19.61 -1.90 9.27
CA LEU A 141 -18.53 -2.31 10.18
C LEU A 141 -17.31 -1.40 10.08
N VAL A 142 -16.87 -1.08 8.85
CA VAL A 142 -15.73 -0.16 8.61
C VAL A 142 -16.04 1.23 9.19
N LEU A 143 -17.25 1.73 9.00
CA LEU A 143 -17.69 3.04 9.50
C LEU A 143 -17.78 3.08 11.01
N ASP A 144 -18.34 2.06 11.65
CA ASP A 144 -18.46 1.94 13.11
C ASP A 144 -17.06 1.90 13.76
N LEU A 145 -16.13 1.16 13.17
CA LEU A 145 -14.72 1.14 13.59
C LEU A 145 -14.07 2.53 13.41
N THR A 146 -14.33 3.20 12.28
CA THR A 146 -13.81 4.54 12.01
C THR A 146 -14.30 5.52 13.07
N LYS A 147 -15.60 5.53 13.34
CA LYS A 147 -16.21 6.38 14.38
C LYS A 147 -15.58 6.12 15.75
N LYS A 148 -15.46 4.85 16.14
CA LYS A 148 -14.82 4.46 17.40
C LYS A 148 -13.42 5.04 17.55
N TYR A 149 -12.56 4.90 16.52
CA TYR A 149 -11.19 5.39 16.60
C TYR A 149 -11.07 6.91 16.48
N PHE A 150 -11.97 7.56 15.73
CA PHE A 150 -12.10 9.00 15.69
C PHE A 150 -12.48 9.56 17.07
N GLU A 151 -13.48 8.99 17.74
CA GLU A 151 -13.91 9.38 19.10
C GLU A 151 -12.80 9.21 20.15
N MET A 152 -11.86 8.27 19.93
CA MET A 152 -10.66 8.12 20.74
C MET A 152 -9.60 9.21 20.45
N GLY A 153 -9.83 10.11 19.50
CA GLY A 153 -8.91 11.18 19.07
C GLY A 153 -7.80 10.70 18.15
N ARG A 154 -7.98 9.59 17.45
CA ARG A 154 -7.03 9.09 16.44
C ARG A 154 -7.27 9.75 15.08
N LYS A 155 -6.19 10.00 14.35
CA LYS A 155 -6.27 10.39 12.94
C LYS A 155 -6.26 9.14 12.07
N VAL A 156 -7.36 8.94 11.32
CA VAL A 156 -7.66 7.69 10.64
C VAL A 156 -7.57 7.86 9.12
N ILE A 157 -7.00 6.86 8.44
CA ILE A 157 -7.16 6.70 7.00
C ILE A 157 -7.90 5.41 6.68
N ILE A 158 -8.89 5.51 5.80
CA ILE A 158 -9.64 4.38 5.24
C ILE A 158 -9.15 4.16 3.81
N LEU A 159 -8.72 2.94 3.47
CA LEU A 159 -8.23 2.62 2.14
C LEU A 159 -9.15 1.63 1.42
N SER A 160 -9.55 2.02 0.21
CA SER A 160 -10.29 1.15 -0.71
C SER A 160 -9.81 1.29 -2.14
N ASP A 161 -9.85 0.21 -2.92
CA ASP A 161 -9.57 0.24 -4.37
C ASP A 161 -10.81 0.70 -5.18
N ARG A 162 -11.92 1.11 -4.52
CA ARG A 162 -13.17 1.52 -5.16
C ARG A 162 -13.57 2.93 -4.75
N ARG A 163 -13.60 3.83 -5.73
CA ARG A 163 -13.96 5.23 -5.49
C ARG A 163 -15.38 5.35 -4.95
N ASN A 164 -16.36 4.70 -5.59
CA ASN A 164 -17.75 4.71 -5.12
C ASN A 164 -17.89 4.24 -3.66
N HIS A 165 -17.08 3.28 -3.23
CA HIS A 165 -17.06 2.84 -1.82
C HIS A 165 -16.58 3.96 -0.89
N LEU A 166 -15.54 4.71 -1.30
CA LEU A 166 -15.06 5.86 -0.54
C LEU A 166 -16.10 6.99 -0.52
N ASP A 167 -16.77 7.24 -1.63
CA ASP A 167 -17.80 8.29 -1.74
C ASP A 167 -18.98 8.00 -0.80
N VAL A 168 -19.50 6.76 -0.78
CA VAL A 168 -20.57 6.31 0.14
C VAL A 168 -20.15 6.45 1.62
N MET A 169 -18.93 6.05 1.94
CA MET A 169 -18.40 6.18 3.30
C MET A 169 -18.21 7.64 3.70
N LEU A 170 -17.74 8.50 2.79
CA LEU A 170 -17.61 9.95 3.05
C LEU A 170 -18.95 10.58 3.37
N GLU A 171 -19.97 10.30 2.55
CA GLU A 171 -21.32 10.83 2.76
C GLU A 171 -21.85 10.46 4.16
N TRP A 172 -21.71 9.19 4.54
CA TRP A 172 -22.14 8.74 5.87
C TRP A 172 -21.36 9.42 7.01
N LEU A 173 -20.03 9.57 6.87
CA LEU A 173 -19.20 10.22 7.89
C LEU A 173 -19.59 11.69 8.08
N LEU A 174 -19.81 12.41 6.99
CA LEU A 174 -20.23 13.81 7.04
C LEU A 174 -21.64 13.97 7.65
N GLN A 175 -22.57 13.06 7.35
CA GLN A 175 -23.90 13.02 7.96
C GLN A 175 -23.86 12.72 9.48
N ASN A 176 -22.77 12.15 9.97
CA ASN A 176 -22.54 11.87 11.40
C ASN A 176 -21.55 12.87 12.05
N ASP A 177 -21.38 14.06 11.46
CA ASP A 177 -20.53 15.14 11.98
C ASP A 177 -19.06 14.75 12.20
N ILE A 178 -18.54 13.79 11.40
CA ILE A 178 -17.15 13.38 11.44
C ILE A 178 -16.36 14.12 10.35
N PRO A 179 -15.40 15.01 10.71
CA PRO A 179 -14.60 15.75 9.74
C PRO A 179 -13.80 14.83 8.83
N SER A 180 -14.23 14.70 7.58
CA SER A 180 -13.66 13.73 6.64
C SER A 180 -13.34 14.36 5.29
N GLY A 181 -12.38 13.76 4.56
CA GLY A 181 -12.00 14.23 3.24
C GLY A 181 -11.49 13.10 2.34
N LEU A 182 -11.71 13.25 1.02
CA LEU A 182 -11.21 12.31 0.01
C LEU A 182 -9.73 12.58 -0.30
N TYR A 183 -8.99 11.50 -0.55
CA TYR A 183 -7.61 11.54 -1.03
C TYR A 183 -7.45 10.55 -2.20
N VAL A 184 -7.90 10.98 -3.38
CA VAL A 184 -7.99 10.11 -4.57
C VAL A 184 -7.36 10.77 -5.79
N GLY A 185 -6.99 9.96 -6.78
CA GLY A 185 -6.41 10.46 -8.02
C GLY A 185 -7.34 11.43 -8.77
N GLY A 186 -6.76 12.42 -9.43
CA GLY A 186 -7.48 13.44 -10.21
C GLY A 186 -8.00 14.63 -9.40
N MET A 187 -7.81 14.67 -8.08
CA MET A 187 -8.10 15.85 -7.26
C MET A 187 -7.06 16.94 -7.48
N LYS A 188 -7.47 18.20 -7.32
CA LYS A 188 -6.55 19.35 -7.36
C LYS A 188 -5.63 19.34 -6.14
N PRO A 189 -4.40 19.85 -6.24
CA PRO A 189 -3.47 19.91 -5.10
C PRO A 189 -4.04 20.61 -3.86
N PHE A 190 -4.84 21.64 -4.04
CA PHE A 190 -5.52 22.37 -2.95
C PHE A 190 -6.48 21.46 -2.19
N ASP A 191 -7.34 20.71 -2.91
CA ASP A 191 -8.35 19.82 -2.31
C ASP A 191 -7.67 18.63 -1.59
N LEU A 192 -6.55 18.13 -2.14
CA LEU A 192 -5.73 17.11 -1.49
C LEU A 192 -5.15 17.62 -0.16
N HIS A 193 -4.63 18.84 -0.15
CA HIS A 193 -4.09 19.46 1.06
C HIS A 193 -5.18 19.67 2.12
N GLU A 194 -6.34 20.20 1.73
CA GLU A 194 -7.47 20.35 2.64
C GLU A 194 -7.90 19.00 3.27
N SER A 195 -7.95 17.95 2.46
CA SER A 195 -8.30 16.61 2.93
C SER A 195 -7.27 16.03 3.92
N GLN A 196 -6.00 16.38 3.79
CA GLN A 196 -4.94 15.96 4.71
C GLN A 196 -5.11 16.54 6.13
N GLU A 197 -5.76 17.69 6.26
CA GLU A 197 -6.01 18.31 7.56
C GLU A 197 -7.19 17.68 8.32
N LYS A 198 -8.09 16.96 7.64
CA LYS A 198 -9.24 16.29 8.26
C LYS A 198 -8.79 15.14 9.18
N ASP A 199 -9.64 14.82 10.16
CA ASP A 199 -9.37 13.74 11.12
C ASP A 199 -9.53 12.35 10.50
N VAL A 200 -10.45 12.21 9.53
CA VAL A 200 -10.68 10.99 8.77
C VAL A 200 -10.42 11.24 7.29
N ILE A 201 -9.54 10.44 6.72
CA ILE A 201 -9.15 10.53 5.32
C ILE A 201 -9.58 9.25 4.60
N LEU A 202 -10.21 9.40 3.44
CA LEU A 202 -10.64 8.27 2.61
C LEU A 202 -9.83 8.27 1.32
N GLY A 203 -9.00 7.26 1.13
CA GLY A 203 -8.04 7.24 0.01
C GLY A 203 -8.01 5.92 -0.75
N THR A 204 -7.46 5.99 -1.96
CA THR A 204 -7.09 4.78 -2.70
C THR A 204 -5.72 4.27 -2.24
N PHE A 205 -5.48 2.95 -2.37
CA PHE A 205 -4.17 2.38 -2.02
C PHE A 205 -3.01 2.99 -2.82
N SER A 206 -3.23 3.34 -4.10
CA SER A 206 -2.21 3.99 -4.93
C SER A 206 -1.85 5.37 -4.40
N MET A 207 -2.83 6.21 -4.10
CA MET A 207 -2.59 7.55 -3.57
C MET A 207 -1.94 7.51 -2.18
N ALA A 208 -2.34 6.56 -1.33
CA ALA A 208 -1.66 6.36 -0.05
C ALA A 208 -0.21 5.89 -0.23
N ALA A 209 0.08 5.09 -1.24
CA ALA A 209 1.44 4.59 -1.51
C ALA A 209 2.37 5.70 -2.04
N GLU A 210 1.92 6.55 -2.97
CA GLU A 210 2.79 7.37 -3.81
C GLU A 210 2.99 8.83 -3.35
N GLY A 211 2.04 9.44 -2.65
CA GLY A 211 2.10 10.90 -2.45
C GLY A 211 1.71 11.42 -1.08
N MET A 212 1.27 10.57 -0.17
CA MET A 212 0.75 11.03 1.11
C MET A 212 1.85 11.28 2.13
N ASP A 213 1.89 12.47 2.69
CA ASP A 213 2.75 12.82 3.82
C ASP A 213 1.94 13.50 4.93
N ILE A 214 1.41 12.70 5.85
CA ILE A 214 0.60 13.17 6.97
C ILE A 214 1.25 12.67 8.27
N PRO A 215 2.08 13.49 8.94
CA PRO A 215 2.86 13.05 10.11
C PRO A 215 2.02 12.50 11.26
N LYS A 216 0.85 13.10 11.52
CA LYS A 216 -0.04 12.71 12.64
C LYS A 216 -0.91 11.48 12.36
N LEU A 217 -0.83 10.93 11.15
CA LEU A 217 -1.61 9.74 10.80
C LEU A 217 -1.13 8.53 11.60
N ASN A 218 -2.03 7.92 12.37
CA ASN A 218 -1.67 6.85 13.30
C ASN A 218 -2.57 5.60 13.20
N THR A 219 -3.64 5.65 12.41
CA THR A 219 -4.57 4.53 12.24
C THR A 219 -4.92 4.34 10.77
N ILE A 220 -4.81 3.11 10.28
CA ILE A 220 -5.18 2.72 8.92
C ILE A 220 -6.22 1.62 8.95
N ILE A 221 -7.29 1.76 8.16
CA ILE A 221 -8.33 0.74 7.98
C ILE A 221 -8.27 0.27 6.52
N LEU A 222 -8.00 -1.02 6.34
CA LEU A 222 -7.97 -1.66 5.02
C LEU A 222 -9.40 -2.09 4.67
N ALA A 223 -10.17 -1.22 4.03
CA ALA A 223 -11.60 -1.41 3.79
C ALA A 223 -11.90 -2.30 2.58
N SER A 224 -10.97 -2.49 1.66
CA SER A 224 -11.13 -3.46 0.56
C SER A 224 -9.96 -4.45 0.52
N PRO A 225 -10.16 -5.68 -0.02
CA PRO A 225 -9.11 -6.69 -0.12
C PRO A 225 -7.91 -6.21 -0.95
N LYS A 226 -6.70 -6.33 -0.38
CA LYS A 226 -5.43 -5.99 -1.03
C LYS A 226 -4.34 -6.95 -0.57
N SER A 227 -3.43 -7.33 -1.46
CA SER A 227 -2.32 -8.23 -1.10
C SER A 227 -1.07 -7.48 -0.65
N ASP A 228 -0.84 -6.30 -1.19
CA ASP A 228 0.37 -5.49 -0.94
C ASP A 228 -0.02 -4.18 -0.26
N VAL A 229 0.34 -4.07 1.00
CA VAL A 229 0.00 -2.93 1.87
C VAL A 229 1.23 -2.28 2.50
N VAL A 230 2.44 -2.73 2.11
CA VAL A 230 3.70 -2.34 2.75
C VAL A 230 3.89 -0.82 2.76
N GLN A 231 3.73 -0.19 1.60
CA GLN A 231 3.91 1.26 1.46
C GLN A 231 2.81 2.03 2.21
N ALA A 232 1.55 1.61 2.07
CA ALA A 232 0.42 2.24 2.76
C ALA A 232 0.58 2.18 4.28
N VAL A 233 0.96 1.00 4.82
CA VAL A 233 1.23 0.80 6.25
C VAL A 233 2.39 1.68 6.72
N GLY A 234 3.44 1.84 5.91
CA GLY A 234 4.57 2.73 6.23
C GLY A 234 4.16 4.17 6.51
N ARG A 235 3.01 4.63 5.99
CA ARG A 235 2.54 6.02 6.15
C ARG A 235 2.14 6.36 7.59
N ILE A 236 1.57 5.42 8.34
CA ILE A 236 1.20 5.64 9.76
C ILE A 236 2.38 5.56 10.72
N MET A 237 3.58 5.30 10.23
CA MET A 237 4.80 5.13 11.03
C MET A 237 5.74 6.33 10.96
N ARG A 238 5.36 7.40 10.27
CA ARG A 238 6.22 8.57 10.04
C ARG A 238 6.45 9.42 11.28
N GLU A 239 5.49 9.45 12.19
CA GLU A 239 5.68 10.16 13.45
C GLU A 239 6.73 9.44 14.32
N LYS A 240 7.69 10.19 14.84
CA LYS A 240 8.75 9.64 15.66
C LYS A 240 8.19 9.05 16.97
N ALA A 241 8.72 7.92 17.41
CA ALA A 241 8.21 7.19 18.56
C ALA A 241 8.15 8.01 19.88
N ASN A 242 9.07 8.95 20.06
CA ASN A 242 9.17 9.80 21.24
C ASN A 242 8.14 10.95 21.30
N VAL A 243 7.44 11.24 20.21
CA VAL A 243 6.41 12.31 20.16
C VAL A 243 5.00 11.78 19.88
N ARG A 244 4.87 10.48 19.62
CA ARG A 244 3.58 9.85 19.33
C ARG A 244 2.64 9.90 20.52
N LYS A 245 1.43 10.40 20.30
CA LYS A 245 0.33 10.26 21.26
C LYS A 245 -0.27 8.84 21.24
N PHE A 246 -0.31 8.23 20.05
CA PHE A 246 -0.88 6.90 19.83
C PHE A 246 0.11 5.98 19.13
N HIS A 247 0.14 4.72 19.53
CA HIS A 247 0.84 3.68 18.75
C HIS A 247 0.17 3.49 17.39
N PRO A 248 0.93 3.21 16.32
CA PRO A 248 0.36 2.91 15.02
C PRO A 248 -0.59 1.70 15.08
N LEU A 249 -1.76 1.85 14.48
CA LEU A 249 -2.80 0.83 14.49
C LEU A 249 -3.23 0.49 13.06
N ILE A 250 -3.24 -0.79 12.75
CA ILE A 250 -3.71 -1.34 11.49
C ILE A 250 -4.99 -2.13 11.76
N ILE A 251 -6.07 -1.77 11.10
CA ILE A 251 -7.31 -2.53 11.08
C ILE A 251 -7.42 -3.22 9.72
N ASP A 252 -7.36 -4.53 9.75
CA ASP A 252 -7.35 -5.39 8.57
C ASP A 252 -8.63 -6.21 8.50
N ILE A 253 -9.56 -5.83 7.62
CA ILE A 253 -10.81 -6.60 7.45
C ILE A 253 -10.51 -7.84 6.60
N ASN A 254 -10.74 -9.01 7.19
CA ASN A 254 -10.50 -10.30 6.59
C ASN A 254 -11.82 -10.97 6.20
N ASP A 255 -12.10 -11.00 4.91
CA ASP A 255 -13.30 -11.62 4.36
C ASP A 255 -13.13 -13.16 4.33
N THR A 256 -13.88 -13.89 5.17
CA THR A 256 -13.63 -15.30 5.51
C THR A 256 -14.51 -16.29 4.76
N HIS A 257 -15.53 -15.83 4.02
CA HIS A 257 -16.46 -16.72 3.30
C HIS A 257 -15.70 -17.75 2.40
N PRO A 258 -16.14 -19.02 2.35
CA PRO A 258 -15.47 -20.09 1.57
C PRO A 258 -15.26 -19.78 0.09
N ASN A 259 -16.13 -19.02 -0.54
CA ASN A 259 -16.00 -18.57 -1.94
C ASN A 259 -14.84 -17.59 -2.16
N PHE A 260 -14.25 -17.06 -1.09
CA PHE A 260 -13.23 -16.01 -1.14
C PHE A 260 -11.81 -16.53 -0.99
N GLN A 261 -11.50 -17.68 -1.62
CA GLN A 261 -10.16 -18.29 -1.55
C GLN A 261 -9.02 -17.35 -1.92
N THR A 262 -9.25 -16.46 -2.89
CA THR A 262 -8.23 -15.48 -3.29
C THR A 262 -8.05 -14.39 -2.23
N PHE A 263 -9.12 -13.90 -1.61
CA PHE A 263 -9.02 -12.93 -0.52
C PHE A 263 -8.37 -13.52 0.72
N LYS A 264 -8.65 -14.78 1.02
CA LYS A 264 -7.95 -15.53 2.06
C LYS A 264 -6.45 -15.62 1.82
N ARG A 265 -6.02 -15.88 0.57
CA ARG A 265 -4.59 -15.85 0.20
C ARG A 265 -3.97 -14.45 0.33
N GLN A 266 -4.73 -13.41 -0.01
CA GLN A 266 -4.28 -12.02 0.15
C GLN A 266 -4.10 -11.67 1.64
N SER A 267 -5.05 -12.02 2.49
CA SER A 267 -4.96 -11.86 3.94
C SER A 267 -3.75 -12.59 4.54
N GLN A 268 -3.50 -13.83 4.12
CA GLN A 268 -2.32 -14.60 4.55
C GLN A 268 -1.00 -13.91 4.18
N LYS A 269 -0.93 -13.26 3.00
CA LYS A 269 0.26 -12.47 2.60
C LYS A 269 0.45 -11.26 3.52
N ARG A 270 -0.63 -10.54 3.86
CA ARG A 270 -0.58 -9.42 4.80
C ARG A 270 -0.14 -9.88 6.19
N ILE A 271 -0.74 -10.94 6.72
CA ILE A 271 -0.35 -11.53 8.01
C ILE A 271 1.13 -11.96 8.00
N THR A 272 1.62 -12.52 6.89
CA THR A 272 3.04 -12.89 6.77
C THR A 272 3.94 -11.65 6.82
N PHE A 273 3.53 -10.57 6.19
CA PHE A 273 4.22 -9.27 6.28
C PHE A 273 4.22 -8.74 7.72
N TYR A 274 3.08 -8.69 8.40
CA TYR A 274 2.99 -8.23 9.79
C TYR A 274 3.88 -9.04 10.74
N LYS A 275 3.94 -10.37 10.54
CA LYS A 275 4.84 -11.26 11.30
C LYS A 275 6.32 -10.95 11.05
N LYS A 276 6.69 -10.71 9.78
CA LYS A 276 8.07 -10.36 9.42
C LYS A 276 8.49 -9.07 10.11
N GLN A 277 7.57 -8.10 10.21
CA GLN A 277 7.78 -6.83 10.88
C GLN A 277 7.68 -6.90 12.42
N LYS A 278 7.35 -8.08 12.98
CA LYS A 278 7.17 -8.32 14.42
C LYS A 278 6.08 -7.46 15.06
N TYR A 279 5.03 -7.13 14.31
CA TYR A 279 3.90 -6.39 14.84
C TYR A 279 3.09 -7.27 15.81
N LYS A 280 2.44 -6.64 16.78
CA LYS A 280 1.48 -7.32 17.66
C LYS A 280 0.19 -7.56 16.89
N ILE A 281 -0.18 -8.81 16.66
CA ILE A 281 -1.34 -9.18 15.85
C ILE A 281 -2.43 -9.73 16.77
N MET A 282 -3.60 -9.11 16.75
CA MET A 282 -4.82 -9.53 17.43
C MET A 282 -5.81 -10.04 16.38
N LEU A 283 -6.33 -11.24 16.56
CA LEU A 283 -7.34 -11.84 15.70
C LEU A 283 -8.71 -11.70 16.36
N HIS A 284 -9.59 -10.95 15.73
CA HIS A 284 -10.99 -10.82 16.14
C HIS A 284 -11.82 -11.78 15.28
N LYS A 285 -12.29 -12.84 15.90
CA LYS A 285 -13.06 -13.90 15.24
C LYS A 285 -14.53 -13.52 15.10
N GLU A 286 -15.23 -14.22 14.22
CA GLU A 286 -16.67 -14.07 13.98
C GLU A 286 -17.51 -14.36 15.23
N ASP A 287 -17.07 -15.25 16.11
CA ASP A 287 -17.71 -15.58 17.38
C ASP A 287 -17.51 -14.51 18.48
N GLY A 288 -16.84 -13.40 18.16
CA GLY A 288 -16.52 -12.34 19.08
C GLY A 288 -15.27 -12.61 19.94
N SER A 289 -14.62 -13.75 19.82
CA SER A 289 -13.37 -14.03 20.53
C SER A 289 -12.21 -13.21 19.98
N ILE A 290 -11.29 -12.82 20.87
CA ILE A 290 -10.08 -12.09 20.50
C ILE A 290 -8.89 -12.90 20.95
N GLU A 291 -8.04 -13.26 20.01
CA GLU A 291 -6.84 -14.05 20.25
C GLU A 291 -5.58 -13.28 19.80
N GLU A 292 -4.55 -13.26 20.64
CA GLU A 292 -3.24 -12.82 20.19
C GLU A 292 -2.59 -13.88 19.31
N TYR A 293 -2.17 -13.49 18.11
CA TYR A 293 -1.47 -14.42 17.20
C TYR A 293 -0.11 -14.83 17.79
N LYS A 294 -0.07 -15.99 18.45
CA LYS A 294 1.18 -16.56 18.97
C LYS A 294 1.88 -17.38 17.88
N LYS A 295 3.17 -17.16 17.74
CA LYS A 295 4.02 -17.96 16.84
C LYS A 295 3.99 -19.41 17.31
N VAL A 296 3.26 -20.31 16.65
CA VAL A 296 3.39 -21.75 16.89
C VAL A 296 4.84 -22.10 16.51
N LYS A 297 5.67 -22.43 17.49
CA LYS A 297 6.97 -23.03 17.23
C LYS A 297 6.68 -24.34 16.48
N LYS A 298 7.02 -24.42 15.19
CA LYS A 298 7.06 -25.71 14.50
C LYS A 298 8.04 -26.58 15.30
N ILE A 299 7.51 -27.54 16.02
CA ILE A 299 8.32 -28.63 16.55
C ILE A 299 8.85 -29.32 15.30
N ALA A 300 10.15 -29.18 15.04
CA ALA A 300 10.80 -29.91 13.99
C ALA A 300 10.55 -31.40 14.34
N LYS A 301 9.76 -32.08 13.52
CA LYS A 301 9.74 -33.54 13.55
C LYS A 301 11.18 -33.97 13.28
N LYS A 302 11.89 -34.41 14.31
CA LYS A 302 13.15 -35.14 14.12
C LYS A 302 12.81 -36.31 13.20
N GLY A 303 13.34 -36.25 11.98
CA GLY A 303 13.28 -37.39 11.07
C GLY A 303 13.97 -38.54 11.76
N VAL A 304 13.22 -39.60 12.06
CA VAL A 304 13.78 -40.90 12.38
C VAL A 304 14.40 -41.36 11.07
N CYS A 305 15.73 -41.40 11.03
CA CYS A 305 16.48 -42.01 9.95
C CYS A 305 16.27 -43.53 10.13
N LEU A 306 15.40 -44.11 9.32
CA LEU A 306 15.33 -45.57 9.16
C LEU A 306 16.42 -45.97 8.17
N ILE A 307 17.62 -46.20 8.66
CA ILE A 307 18.61 -47.07 8.04
C ILE A 307 18.91 -48.10 9.12
N ASP A 308 18.27 -49.21 9.00
CA ASP A 308 18.71 -50.47 9.61
C ASP A 308 19.03 -51.43 8.46
N ASP A 309 20.27 -51.88 8.44
CA ASP A 309 20.92 -53.04 7.81
C ASP A 309 20.52 -53.50 6.41
#